data_87e50973be3b395f9afaa77115721ebd
#
_entry.id   87e50973be3b395f9afaa77115721ebd
#
_cell.length_a   1.000
_cell.length_b   1.000
_cell.length_c   1.000
_cell.angle_alpha   90.00
_cell.angle_beta   90.00
_cell.angle_gamma   90.00
#
_symmetry.space_group_name_H-M   'P 1'
#
loop_
_entity.id
_entity.type
_entity.pdbx_description
1 polymer ?
#
loop_
_entity_poly.entity_id
_entity_poly.type
_entity_poly.pdbx_seq_one_letter_code
_entity_poly.pdbx_strand_id
1 'polypeptide(L)'
;GSRYFVGQLSDDILLERDANGITLTEAIRHAGFSGKRAQKSLQMQKVERFIELHIEQGGVLEQSGEQVGLVTSIVGLLIGKITIDGHQNHAGTTPMHLRKDPVTRAAQFITEMNQWAMAYNEAVTCTFGEIQVFPNKSNVIPGSVSLSFDIRSTSPAILQEARMRIKNLQQQDGFHYTL
;
A
#
# COMPACT_ATOMS: atom_id res chain seq x y z
N GLY A 1 -18.42 -4.66 -7.84
CA GLY A 1 -18.97 -3.85 -6.77
C GLY A 1 -19.51 -2.51 -7.24
N SER A 2 -19.12 -1.42 -6.61
CA SER A 2 -19.70 -0.07 -6.79
C SER A 2 -19.69 0.46 -8.22
N ARG A 3 -18.62 0.27 -8.99
CA ARG A 3 -18.57 0.67 -10.41
C ARG A 3 -19.64 -0.02 -11.26
N TYR A 4 -19.91 -1.29 -10.99
CA TYR A 4 -20.98 -2.03 -11.64
C TYR A 4 -22.35 -1.45 -11.25
N PHE A 5 -22.54 -1.19 -9.97
CA PHE A 5 -23.77 -0.63 -9.40
C PHE A 5 -24.14 0.74 -10.02
N VAL A 6 -23.16 1.62 -10.17
CA VAL A 6 -23.38 2.97 -10.77
C VAL A 6 -23.29 2.96 -12.31
N GLY A 7 -23.15 1.81 -12.95
CA GLY A 7 -23.07 1.69 -14.41
C GLY A 7 -21.78 2.19 -15.05
N GLN A 8 -20.70 2.30 -14.26
CA GLN A 8 -19.37 2.77 -14.71
C GLN A 8 -18.38 1.62 -14.96
N LEU A 9 -18.84 0.39 -15.06
CA LEU A 9 -18.00 -0.74 -15.40
C LEU A 9 -17.72 -0.75 -16.90
N SER A 10 -16.46 -0.54 -17.31
CA SER A 10 -16.01 -0.66 -18.69
C SER A 10 -15.79 -2.12 -19.08
N ASP A 11 -15.81 -2.41 -20.40
CA ASP A 11 -15.52 -3.74 -20.91
C ASP A 11 -14.08 -4.16 -20.63
N ASP A 12 -13.15 -3.22 -20.62
CA ASP A 12 -11.73 -3.48 -20.34
C ASP A 12 -11.51 -4.09 -18.96
N ILE A 13 -12.21 -3.59 -17.94
CA ILE A 13 -12.16 -4.15 -16.58
C ILE A 13 -12.64 -5.60 -16.54
N LEU A 14 -13.64 -5.95 -17.38
CA LEU A 14 -14.16 -7.31 -17.46
C LEU A 14 -13.16 -8.29 -18.08
N LEU A 15 -12.22 -7.80 -18.86
CA LEU A 15 -11.19 -8.57 -19.55
C LEU A 15 -9.85 -8.58 -18.79
N GLU A 16 -9.71 -7.76 -17.73
CA GLU A 16 -8.52 -7.80 -16.86
C GLU A 16 -8.34 -9.20 -16.26
N ARG A 17 -7.09 -9.65 -16.20
CA ARG A 17 -6.72 -10.97 -15.69
C ARG A 17 -6.05 -10.86 -14.33
N ASP A 18 -6.38 -11.80 -13.46
CA ASP A 18 -5.67 -11.98 -12.19
C ASP A 18 -4.29 -12.67 -12.39
N ALA A 19 -3.58 -12.92 -11.29
CA ALA A 19 -2.29 -13.60 -11.30
C ALA A 19 -2.33 -15.04 -11.88
N ASN A 20 -3.52 -15.66 -11.94
CA ASN A 20 -3.75 -16.99 -12.51
C ASN A 20 -4.24 -16.93 -13.97
N GLY A 21 -4.33 -15.73 -14.54
CA GLY A 21 -4.79 -15.50 -15.90
C GLY A 21 -6.32 -15.56 -16.07
N ILE A 22 -7.08 -15.59 -14.96
CA ILE A 22 -8.56 -15.65 -14.97
C ILE A 22 -9.10 -14.23 -15.13
N THR A 23 -9.97 -14.01 -16.12
CA THR A 23 -10.64 -12.73 -16.30
C THR A 23 -11.74 -12.51 -15.25
N LEU A 24 -12.09 -11.24 -14.98
CA LEU A 24 -13.20 -10.91 -14.10
C LEU A 24 -14.52 -11.55 -14.60
N THR A 25 -14.75 -11.60 -15.92
CA THR A 25 -15.92 -12.28 -16.53
C THR A 25 -15.95 -13.78 -16.19
N GLU A 26 -14.80 -14.45 -16.29
CA GLU A 26 -14.69 -15.88 -15.94
C GLU A 26 -14.92 -16.10 -14.45
N ALA A 27 -14.32 -15.28 -13.59
CA ALA A 27 -14.50 -15.34 -12.15
C ALA A 27 -15.99 -15.17 -11.74
N ILE A 28 -16.70 -14.20 -12.36
CA ILE A 28 -18.13 -13.99 -12.15
C ILE A 28 -18.94 -15.23 -12.50
N ARG A 29 -18.62 -15.88 -13.63
CA ARG A 29 -19.30 -17.12 -14.06
C ARG A 29 -19.00 -18.30 -13.13
N HIS A 30 -17.74 -18.47 -12.72
CA HIS A 30 -17.33 -19.49 -11.76
C HIS A 30 -18.04 -19.32 -10.41
N ALA A 31 -18.34 -18.10 -10.01
CA ALA A 31 -19.12 -17.80 -8.81
C ALA A 31 -20.63 -18.01 -8.98
N GLY A 32 -21.09 -18.55 -10.13
CA GLY A 32 -22.49 -18.88 -10.38
C GLY A 32 -23.36 -17.71 -10.86
N PHE A 33 -22.76 -16.56 -11.21
CA PHE A 33 -23.50 -15.41 -11.73
C PHE A 33 -23.53 -15.41 -13.26
N SER A 34 -24.62 -14.91 -13.86
CA SER A 34 -24.81 -14.92 -15.31
C SER A 34 -23.81 -14.03 -16.10
N GLY A 35 -23.15 -13.11 -15.42
CA GLY A 35 -22.27 -12.12 -16.05
C GLY A 35 -23.00 -11.15 -16.99
N LYS A 36 -24.33 -11.18 -17.03
CA LYS A 36 -25.11 -10.22 -17.81
C LYS A 36 -24.95 -8.83 -17.19
N ARG A 37 -24.70 -7.82 -18.04
CA ARG A 37 -24.71 -6.43 -17.58
C ARG A 37 -26.07 -6.15 -16.93
N ALA A 38 -26.05 -5.61 -15.72
CA ALA A 38 -27.22 -4.90 -15.23
C ALA A 38 -27.47 -3.78 -16.25
N GLN A 39 -28.62 -3.80 -16.90
CA GLN A 39 -29.09 -2.60 -17.59
C GLN A 39 -28.98 -1.47 -16.59
N LYS A 40 -28.85 -0.21 -17.05
CA LYS A 40 -28.90 1.02 -16.27
C LYS A 40 -30.22 1.17 -15.49
N SER A 41 -30.72 0.12 -14.91
CA SER A 41 -32.01 0.02 -14.25
C SER A 41 -31.99 0.55 -12.82
N LEU A 42 -30.82 0.82 -12.28
CA LEU A 42 -30.74 1.52 -11.00
C LEU A 42 -31.06 2.99 -11.27
N GLN A 43 -32.31 3.28 -11.06
CA GLN A 43 -32.81 4.63 -10.95
C GLN A 43 -32.16 5.22 -9.68
N MET A 44 -30.88 5.65 -9.79
CA MET A 44 -30.13 6.27 -8.70
C MET A 44 -30.91 7.36 -8.00
N GLN A 45 -31.85 8.01 -8.72
CA GLN A 45 -32.77 9.01 -8.19
C GLN A 45 -33.74 8.45 -7.13
N LYS A 46 -33.89 7.13 -7.01
CA LYS A 46 -34.75 6.47 -6.02
C LYS A 46 -34.00 5.89 -4.84
N VAL A 47 -32.65 5.96 -4.82
CA VAL A 47 -31.86 5.44 -3.72
C VAL A 47 -31.71 6.54 -2.67
N GLU A 48 -32.41 6.40 -1.56
CA GLU A 48 -32.36 7.35 -0.44
C GLU A 48 -31.26 6.99 0.57
N ARG A 49 -30.92 5.72 0.68
CA ARG A 49 -29.93 5.23 1.67
C ARG A 49 -29.14 4.08 1.10
N PHE A 50 -27.86 4.04 1.47
CA PHE A 50 -26.97 2.91 1.21
C PHE A 50 -26.39 2.46 2.56
N ILE A 51 -26.49 1.15 2.82
CA ILE A 51 -25.94 0.52 4.02
C ILE A 51 -25.06 -0.64 3.55
N GLU A 52 -23.83 -0.65 4.01
CA GLU A 52 -22.89 -1.73 3.75
C GLU A 52 -22.42 -2.32 5.09
N LEU A 53 -22.68 -3.61 5.29
CA LEU A 53 -22.14 -4.37 6.39
C LEU A 53 -20.77 -4.90 5.99
N HIS A 54 -19.75 -4.54 6.74
CA HIS A 54 -18.37 -4.94 6.46
C HIS A 54 -17.71 -5.49 7.72
N ILE A 55 -16.81 -6.45 7.58
CA ILE A 55 -15.93 -6.87 8.68
C ILE A 55 -14.94 -5.74 8.99
N GLU A 56 -14.52 -5.61 10.24
CA GLU A 56 -13.60 -4.53 10.67
C GLU A 56 -12.25 -4.59 9.94
N GLN A 57 -11.74 -5.79 9.68
CA GLN A 57 -10.37 -6.04 9.18
C GLN A 57 -9.28 -5.45 10.10
N GLY A 58 -9.58 -5.35 11.39
CA GLY A 58 -8.72 -4.82 12.44
C GLY A 58 -9.08 -5.42 13.78
N GLY A 59 -8.47 -4.97 14.86
CA GLY A 59 -8.67 -5.48 16.21
C GLY A 59 -9.24 -4.46 17.19
N VAL A 60 -9.71 -3.30 16.74
CA VAL A 60 -10.15 -2.21 17.63
C VAL A 60 -11.45 -2.57 18.32
N LEU A 61 -12.46 -3.07 17.58
CA LEU A 61 -13.73 -3.52 18.13
C LEU A 61 -13.55 -4.74 19.05
N GLU A 62 -12.70 -5.68 18.67
CA GLU A 62 -12.38 -6.84 19.49
C GLU A 62 -11.76 -6.43 20.82
N GLN A 63 -10.77 -5.53 20.80
CA GLN A 63 -10.11 -5.04 22.01
C GLN A 63 -11.05 -4.24 22.93
N SER A 64 -11.99 -3.49 22.35
CA SER A 64 -13.00 -2.74 23.11
C SER A 64 -14.19 -3.58 23.56
N GLY A 65 -14.33 -4.82 23.05
CA GLY A 65 -15.47 -5.70 23.33
C GLY A 65 -16.75 -5.29 22.59
N GLU A 66 -16.64 -4.45 21.56
CA GLU A 66 -17.76 -3.95 20.78
C GLU A 66 -18.08 -4.87 19.61
N GLN A 67 -19.37 -5.09 19.34
CA GLN A 67 -19.82 -5.96 18.25
C GLN A 67 -20.02 -5.23 16.93
N VAL A 68 -20.28 -3.92 16.96
CA VAL A 68 -20.58 -3.09 15.80
C VAL A 68 -19.95 -1.72 15.96
N GLY A 69 -19.31 -1.23 14.92
CA GLY A 69 -18.80 0.13 14.81
C GLY A 69 -19.44 0.89 13.66
N LEU A 70 -19.67 2.18 13.85
CA LEU A 70 -20.10 3.07 12.77
C LEU A 70 -18.86 3.74 12.16
N VAL A 71 -18.66 3.53 10.85
CA VAL A 71 -17.59 4.20 10.10
C VAL A 71 -17.93 5.69 9.96
N THR A 72 -17.09 6.54 10.54
CA THR A 72 -17.28 8.01 10.51
C THR A 72 -16.42 8.69 9.45
N SER A 73 -15.36 8.01 8.97
CA SER A 73 -14.45 8.55 7.97
C SER A 73 -13.77 7.42 7.20
N ILE A 74 -13.28 7.75 6.01
CA ILE A 74 -12.44 6.87 5.19
C ILE A 74 -11.05 7.48 5.13
N VAL A 75 -10.04 6.62 5.36
CA VAL A 75 -8.64 7.05 5.32
C VAL A 75 -8.20 7.40 3.90
N GLY A 76 -7.40 8.43 3.76
CA GLY A 76 -6.57 8.65 2.58
C GLY A 76 -5.39 7.69 2.57
N LEU A 77 -4.87 7.40 1.38
CA LEU A 77 -3.80 6.45 1.13
C LEU A 77 -2.61 7.15 0.47
N LEU A 78 -1.41 6.80 0.92
CA LEU A 78 -0.17 7.12 0.25
C LEU A 78 0.62 5.82 0.11
N ILE A 79 0.57 5.24 -1.08
CA ILE A 79 1.18 3.94 -1.39
C ILE A 79 2.25 4.14 -2.45
N GLY A 80 3.35 3.41 -2.33
CA GLY A 80 4.40 3.47 -3.32
C GLY A 80 5.55 2.53 -3.03
N LYS A 81 6.61 2.71 -3.81
CA LYS A 81 7.85 1.93 -3.71
C LYS A 81 9.06 2.85 -3.65
N ILE A 82 10.01 2.53 -2.81
CA ILE A 82 11.30 3.21 -2.69
C ILE A 82 12.38 2.22 -3.10
N THR A 83 13.29 2.67 -3.93
CA THR A 83 14.54 1.96 -4.23
C THR A 83 15.70 2.77 -3.70
N ILE A 84 16.60 2.10 -3.01
CA ILE A 84 17.82 2.69 -2.47
C ILE A 84 18.99 1.99 -3.13
N ASP A 85 19.81 2.74 -3.86
CA ASP A 85 20.99 2.24 -4.49
C ASP A 85 22.20 2.33 -3.53
N GLY A 86 23.04 1.30 -3.58
CA GLY A 86 24.26 1.18 -2.84
C GLY A 86 25.43 0.83 -3.73
N HIS A 87 26.49 0.36 -3.12
CA HIS A 87 27.68 -0.10 -3.84
C HIS A 87 28.01 -1.54 -3.44
N GLN A 88 27.76 -2.46 -4.37
CA GLN A 88 28.00 -3.88 -4.15
C GLN A 88 29.49 -4.15 -3.98
N ASN A 89 29.86 -4.86 -2.89
CA ASN A 89 31.24 -5.21 -2.63
C ASN A 89 31.33 -6.42 -1.68
N HIS A 90 32.53 -6.94 -1.45
CA HIS A 90 32.76 -8.07 -0.55
C HIS A 90 32.55 -7.69 0.92
N ALA A 91 31.68 -8.42 1.63
CA ALA A 91 31.33 -8.09 3.01
C ALA A 91 32.49 -8.17 4.02
N GLY A 92 33.44 -9.10 3.83
CA GLY A 92 34.54 -9.32 4.77
C GLY A 92 35.75 -8.39 4.58
N THR A 93 35.94 -7.84 3.38
CA THR A 93 37.16 -7.05 3.04
C THR A 93 36.91 -5.57 2.84
N THR A 94 35.66 -5.12 2.83
CA THR A 94 35.32 -3.71 2.68
C THR A 94 35.15 -3.05 4.06
N PRO A 95 36.05 -2.13 4.46
CA PRO A 95 35.92 -1.40 5.72
C PRO A 95 34.61 -0.62 5.84
N MET A 96 34.06 -0.47 7.05
CA MET A 96 32.77 0.17 7.29
C MET A 96 32.67 1.58 6.70
N HIS A 97 33.70 2.40 6.81
CA HIS A 97 33.71 3.79 6.31
C HIS A 97 33.74 3.93 4.79
N LEU A 98 34.00 2.82 4.06
CA LEU A 98 33.97 2.80 2.58
C LEU A 98 32.67 2.22 2.02
N ARG A 99 31.74 1.78 2.89
CA ARG A 99 30.50 1.13 2.45
C ARG A 99 29.45 2.15 2.07
N LYS A 100 28.78 1.89 0.96
CA LYS A 100 27.46 2.45 0.62
C LYS A 100 26.45 1.32 0.68
N ASP A 101 26.04 0.97 1.90
CA ASP A 101 25.15 -0.17 2.15
C ASP A 101 23.69 0.30 2.15
N PRO A 102 22.87 -0.10 1.15
CA PRO A 102 21.48 0.33 1.02
C PRO A 102 20.58 -0.32 2.07
N VAL A 103 20.96 -1.49 2.65
CA VAL A 103 20.18 -2.14 3.72
C VAL A 103 20.26 -1.32 5.01
N THR A 104 21.44 -0.85 5.37
CA THR A 104 21.60 0.02 6.55
C THR A 104 20.79 1.32 6.40
N ARG A 105 20.78 1.91 5.20
CA ARG A 105 20.00 3.12 4.91
C ARG A 105 18.50 2.85 4.93
N ALA A 106 18.06 1.71 4.39
CA ALA A 106 16.67 1.29 4.45
C ALA A 106 16.20 1.09 5.89
N ALA A 107 17.00 0.45 6.73
CA ALA A 107 16.71 0.25 8.14
C ALA A 107 16.55 1.58 8.91
N GLN A 108 17.44 2.54 8.67
CA GLN A 108 17.33 3.89 9.24
C GLN A 108 16.03 4.57 8.82
N PHE A 109 15.72 4.58 7.52
CA PHE A 109 14.51 5.15 6.99
C PHE A 109 13.23 4.52 7.58
N ILE A 110 13.17 3.19 7.63
CA ILE A 110 12.04 2.47 8.25
C ILE A 110 11.87 2.91 9.70
N THR A 111 12.98 2.99 10.44
CA THR A 111 12.98 3.39 11.86
C THR A 111 12.46 4.83 12.03
N GLU A 112 12.96 5.77 11.22
CA GLU A 112 12.54 7.16 11.25
C GLU A 112 11.06 7.34 10.93
N MET A 113 10.57 6.65 9.90
CA MET A 113 9.16 6.70 9.51
C MET A 113 8.25 6.05 10.56
N ASN A 114 8.69 4.96 11.18
CA ASN A 114 7.95 4.32 12.25
C ASN A 114 7.86 5.25 13.48
N GLN A 115 8.97 5.86 13.90
CA GLN A 115 8.99 6.83 15.01
C GLN A 115 8.10 8.03 14.71
N TRP A 116 8.16 8.54 13.49
CA TRP A 116 7.27 9.61 13.05
C TRP A 116 5.80 9.22 13.15
N ALA A 117 5.42 8.04 12.66
CA ALA A 117 4.05 7.56 12.72
C ALA A 117 3.57 7.38 14.17
N MET A 118 4.39 6.80 15.03
CA MET A 118 4.07 6.62 16.45
C MET A 118 3.81 7.95 17.20
N ALA A 119 4.44 9.06 16.77
CA ALA A 119 4.20 10.36 17.37
C ALA A 119 2.77 10.92 17.12
N TYR A 120 2.05 10.36 16.15
CA TYR A 120 0.65 10.69 15.84
C TYR A 120 -0.37 9.75 16.49
N ASN A 121 0.09 8.78 17.31
CA ASN A 121 -0.75 7.75 17.90
C ASN A 121 -1.58 7.00 16.83
N GLU A 122 -2.91 6.99 16.99
CA GLU A 122 -3.83 6.28 16.11
C GLU A 122 -4.18 7.05 14.82
N ALA A 123 -3.71 8.29 14.65
CA ALA A 123 -4.08 9.14 13.51
C ALA A 123 -3.42 8.73 12.19
N VAL A 124 -2.39 7.87 12.23
CA VAL A 124 -1.66 7.40 11.06
C VAL A 124 -1.20 5.96 11.23
N THR A 125 -1.26 5.19 10.15
CA THR A 125 -0.57 3.90 10.04
C THR A 125 0.52 4.00 8.99
N CYS A 126 1.67 3.36 9.23
CA CYS A 126 2.80 3.32 8.31
C CYS A 126 3.36 1.90 8.25
N THR A 127 3.30 1.28 7.09
CA THR A 127 3.69 -0.13 6.90
C THR A 127 4.68 -0.24 5.74
N PHE A 128 5.73 -1.04 5.94
CA PHE A 128 6.66 -1.48 4.91
C PHE A 128 6.47 -2.98 4.71
N GLY A 129 5.57 -3.35 3.77
CA GLY A 129 5.09 -4.72 3.61
C GLY A 129 6.01 -5.62 2.80
N GLU A 130 6.83 -5.05 1.91
CA GLU A 130 7.77 -5.77 1.07
C GLU A 130 9.16 -5.19 1.20
N ILE A 131 10.17 -6.06 1.32
CA ILE A 131 11.59 -5.69 1.30
C ILE A 131 12.31 -6.66 0.37
N GLN A 132 12.93 -6.13 -0.67
CA GLN A 132 13.71 -6.91 -1.62
C GLN A 132 15.14 -6.39 -1.64
N VAL A 133 16.09 -7.29 -1.43
CA VAL A 133 17.53 -7.00 -1.38
C VAL A 133 18.22 -7.65 -2.57
N PHE A 134 19.06 -6.93 -3.30
CA PHE A 134 19.84 -7.47 -4.40
C PHE A 134 21.36 -7.32 -4.12
N PRO A 135 22.15 -8.39 -4.30
CA PRO A 135 21.85 -9.73 -4.80
C PRO A 135 21.37 -10.71 -3.72
N ASN A 136 21.11 -10.28 -2.49
CA ASN A 136 20.64 -11.10 -1.37
C ASN A 136 21.59 -12.27 -1.05
N LYS A 137 22.88 -11.96 -0.87
CA LYS A 137 23.95 -12.91 -0.53
C LYS A 137 24.62 -12.49 0.77
N SER A 138 24.86 -13.44 1.67
CA SER A 138 25.39 -13.18 3.02
C SER A 138 26.81 -12.60 3.04
N ASN A 139 27.61 -12.83 2.01
CA ASN A 139 28.99 -12.38 1.89
C ASN A 139 29.18 -11.16 0.97
N VAL A 140 28.10 -10.52 0.56
CA VAL A 140 28.10 -9.38 -0.37
C VAL A 140 27.34 -8.21 0.24
N ILE A 141 27.95 -7.03 0.26
CA ILE A 141 27.25 -5.77 0.53
C ILE A 141 26.25 -5.55 -0.61
N PRO A 142 24.96 -5.35 -0.33
CA PRO A 142 23.97 -5.19 -1.39
C PRO A 142 24.23 -4.02 -2.33
N GLY A 143 23.81 -4.18 -3.58
CA GLY A 143 23.83 -3.11 -4.59
C GLY A 143 22.58 -2.27 -4.56
N SER A 144 21.45 -2.86 -4.15
CA SER A 144 20.17 -2.12 -4.01
C SER A 144 19.22 -2.80 -3.04
N VAL A 145 18.30 -1.99 -2.50
CA VAL A 145 17.13 -2.44 -1.71
C VAL A 145 15.89 -1.75 -2.25
N SER A 146 14.81 -2.51 -2.40
CA SER A 146 13.49 -1.99 -2.76
C SER A 146 12.51 -2.25 -1.62
N LEU A 147 11.74 -1.23 -1.24
CA LEU A 147 10.75 -1.24 -0.16
C LEU A 147 9.39 -0.82 -0.71
N SER A 148 8.30 -1.54 -0.39
CA SER A 148 6.96 -0.97 -0.51
C SER A 148 6.59 -0.20 0.75
N PHE A 149 5.77 0.85 0.61
CA PHE A 149 5.17 1.54 1.75
C PHE A 149 3.67 1.75 1.54
N ASP A 150 2.92 1.67 2.63
CA ASP A 150 1.49 1.95 2.72
C ASP A 150 1.28 2.84 3.97
N ILE A 151 0.94 4.10 3.73
CA ILE A 151 0.70 5.09 4.78
C ILE A 151 -0.75 5.53 4.68
N ARG A 152 -1.47 5.47 5.80
CA ARG A 152 -2.90 5.80 5.85
C ARG A 152 -3.19 6.78 6.96
N SER A 153 -4.04 7.76 6.67
CA SER A 153 -4.53 8.72 7.66
C SER A 153 -5.86 9.34 7.22
N THR A 154 -6.69 9.72 8.16
CA THR A 154 -7.87 10.56 7.90
C THR A 154 -7.50 12.04 7.72
N SER A 155 -6.27 12.43 8.08
CA SER A 155 -5.76 13.81 7.94
C SER A 155 -4.97 14.01 6.65
N PRO A 156 -5.43 14.85 5.71
CA PRO A 156 -4.67 15.19 4.51
C PRO A 156 -3.32 15.85 4.84
N ALA A 157 -3.23 16.59 5.95
CA ALA A 157 -1.99 17.25 6.37
C ALA A 157 -0.91 16.23 6.76
N ILE A 158 -1.27 15.18 7.48
CA ILE A 158 -0.36 14.08 7.85
C ILE A 158 0.14 13.34 6.60
N LEU A 159 -0.77 13.05 5.64
CA LEU A 159 -0.37 12.41 4.37
C LEU A 159 0.57 13.31 3.54
N GLN A 160 0.33 14.62 3.55
CA GLN A 160 1.20 15.56 2.88
C GLN A 160 2.59 15.62 3.56
N GLU A 161 2.65 15.59 4.89
CA GLU A 161 3.91 15.51 5.62
C GLU A 161 4.67 14.22 5.29
N ALA A 162 3.99 13.07 5.30
CA ALA A 162 4.59 11.79 4.88
C ALA A 162 5.20 11.89 3.47
N ARG A 163 4.44 12.46 2.53
CA ARG A 163 4.90 12.70 1.15
C ARG A 163 6.16 13.56 1.11
N MET A 164 6.21 14.63 1.92
CA MET A 164 7.37 15.51 1.97
C MET A 164 8.59 14.81 2.59
N ARG A 165 8.40 13.99 3.62
CA ARG A 165 9.48 13.16 4.22
C ARG A 165 10.08 12.22 3.19
N ILE A 166 9.24 11.49 2.45
CA ILE A 166 9.69 10.59 1.37
C ILE A 166 10.41 11.37 0.26
N LYS A 167 9.85 12.52 -0.15
CA LYS A 167 10.45 13.37 -1.17
C LYS A 167 11.82 13.92 -0.78
N ASN A 168 12.00 14.28 0.48
CA ASN A 168 13.28 14.81 0.99
C ASN A 168 14.39 13.74 0.96
N LEU A 169 14.04 12.46 1.03
CA LEU A 169 15.02 11.38 0.86
C LEU A 169 15.60 11.33 -0.55
N GLN A 170 14.82 11.66 -1.58
CA GLN A 170 15.33 11.69 -2.96
C GLN A 170 16.46 12.71 -3.17
N GLN A 171 16.57 13.73 -2.31
CA GLN A 171 17.67 14.67 -2.36
C GLN A 171 18.97 14.05 -1.83
N GLN A 172 18.92 12.86 -1.24
CA GLN A 172 20.08 12.09 -0.84
C GLN A 172 20.51 11.16 -1.97
N ASP A 173 21.80 11.07 -2.19
CA ASP A 173 22.38 10.21 -3.24
C ASP A 173 21.89 8.75 -3.16
N GLY A 174 21.43 8.22 -4.27
CA GLY A 174 21.00 6.83 -4.42
C GLY A 174 19.55 6.52 -4.00
N PHE A 175 18.70 7.51 -3.67
CA PHE A 175 17.28 7.27 -3.39
C PHE A 175 16.38 7.54 -4.60
N HIS A 176 15.51 6.59 -4.94
CA HIS A 176 14.46 6.72 -5.94
C HIS A 176 13.13 6.26 -5.34
N TYR A 177 12.01 6.91 -5.69
CA TYR A 177 10.69 6.46 -5.27
C TYR A 177 9.67 6.55 -6.40
N THR A 178 8.64 5.71 -6.33
CA THR A 178 7.44 5.74 -7.18
C THR A 178 6.21 5.79 -6.28
N LEU A 179 5.25 6.64 -6.62
CA LEU A 179 3.97 6.79 -5.92
C LEU A 179 2.84 6.22 -6.76
#